data_03e057721b81ca5b19e15b582de3aa55
#
_entry.id   03e057721b81ca5b19e15b582de3aa55
#
_cell.length_a   1.000
_cell.length_b   1.000
_cell.length_c   1.000
_cell.angle_alpha   90.00
_cell.angle_beta   90.00
_cell.angle_gamma   90.00
#
_symmetry.space_group_name_H-M   'P 1'
#
loop_
_entity.id
_entity.type
_entity.pdbx_description
1 polymer ?
#
loop_
_entity_poly.entity_id
_entity_poly.type
_entity_poly.pdbx_seq_one_letter_code
_entity_poly.pdbx_strand_id
1 'polypeptide(L)'
;NSYNDEGYADFDKVILEDDFKRGIERLKVGCAKNYKIVLLGAMQEPIRCPRAILLGRELIKEGFNVKHIMHEGDLKTQDELEEQLLEKYFEERNQLTMDSLLGNAMSREDMIKESYKLANKEIGYRIEKLKNK
;
A
#
# COMPACT_ATOMS: atom_id res chain seq x y z
N ASN A 1 2.22 -7.86 17.99
CA ASN A 1 1.26 -6.77 17.94
C ASN A 1 1.58 -5.83 16.76
N SER A 2 0.62 -5.68 15.86
CA SER A 2 0.79 -4.91 14.62
C SER A 2 0.33 -3.46 14.75
N TYR A 3 -0.08 -3.01 15.93
CA TYR A 3 -0.52 -1.64 16.13
C TYR A 3 0.63 -0.73 16.48
N ASN A 4 0.55 0.53 16.04
CA ASN A 4 1.52 1.55 16.42
C ASN A 4 1.00 2.38 17.61
N ASP A 5 1.80 3.36 18.02
CA ASP A 5 1.47 4.21 19.18
C ASP A 5 0.24 5.10 18.94
N GLU A 6 -0.09 5.37 17.69
CA GLU A 6 -1.29 6.14 17.32
C GLU A 6 -2.57 5.27 17.29
N GLY A 7 -2.44 3.96 17.49
CA GLY A 7 -3.58 3.06 17.62
C GLY A 7 -4.15 2.51 16.32
N TYR A 8 -3.42 2.60 15.21
CA TYR A 8 -3.83 1.95 13.97
C TYR A 8 -2.84 0.84 13.58
N ALA A 9 -3.34 -0.11 12.77
CA ALA A 9 -2.50 -1.20 12.29
C ALA A 9 -1.39 -0.67 11.39
N ASP A 10 -0.16 -0.95 11.77
CA ASP A 10 1.04 -0.54 11.03
C ASP A 10 1.40 -1.65 10.05
N PHE A 11 1.30 -1.38 8.77
CA PHE A 11 1.55 -2.39 7.73
C PHE A 11 3.01 -2.86 7.72
N ASP A 12 3.95 -2.00 8.13
CA ASP A 12 5.34 -2.43 8.26
C ASP A 12 5.54 -3.49 9.35
N LYS A 13 4.67 -3.50 10.35
CA LYS A 13 4.64 -4.55 11.36
C LYS A 13 3.86 -5.78 10.90
N VAL A 14 2.77 -5.56 10.17
CA VAL A 14 1.93 -6.65 9.65
C VAL A 14 2.74 -7.59 8.75
N ILE A 15 3.58 -7.05 7.89
CA ILE A 15 4.39 -7.87 6.97
C ILE A 15 5.40 -8.76 7.69
N LEU A 16 5.69 -8.47 8.96
CA LEU A 16 6.60 -9.28 9.78
C LEU A 16 5.87 -10.39 10.54
N GLU A 17 4.54 -10.36 10.56
CA GLU A 17 3.74 -11.39 11.23
C GLU A 17 3.83 -12.73 10.51
N ASP A 18 3.90 -13.82 11.29
CA ASP A 18 4.00 -15.17 10.74
C ASP A 18 2.79 -15.52 9.88
N ASP A 19 1.60 -15.11 10.29
CA ASP A 19 0.39 -15.36 9.53
C ASP A 19 0.42 -14.68 8.17
N PHE A 20 0.94 -13.46 8.09
CA PHE A 20 1.10 -12.74 6.83
C PHE A 20 2.08 -13.48 5.92
N LYS A 21 3.22 -13.88 6.46
CA LYS A 21 4.25 -14.60 5.71
C LYS A 21 3.71 -15.93 5.19
N ARG A 22 2.91 -16.64 5.98
CA ARG A 22 2.27 -17.89 5.52
C ARG A 22 1.31 -17.64 4.38
N GLY A 23 0.56 -16.54 4.43
CA GLY A 23 -0.33 -16.15 3.34
C GLY A 23 0.44 -15.90 2.04
N ILE A 24 1.56 -15.18 2.11
CA ILE A 24 2.42 -14.95 0.95
C ILE A 24 2.96 -16.28 0.38
N GLU A 25 3.40 -17.19 1.25
CA GLU A 25 3.87 -18.50 0.82
C GLU A 25 2.78 -19.31 0.11
N ARG A 26 1.54 -19.24 0.60
CA ARG A 26 0.41 -19.91 -0.08
C ARG A 26 0.17 -19.34 -1.47
N LEU A 27 0.32 -18.02 -1.65
CA LEU A 27 0.21 -17.40 -2.96
C LEU A 27 1.33 -17.88 -3.89
N LYS A 28 2.55 -18.00 -3.38
CA LYS A 28 3.67 -18.54 -4.16
C LYS A 28 3.39 -19.97 -4.63
N VAL A 29 2.90 -20.81 -3.74
CA VAL A 29 2.54 -22.19 -4.08
C VAL A 29 1.45 -22.22 -5.14
N GLY A 30 0.41 -21.41 -5.00
CA GLY A 30 -0.67 -21.34 -5.97
C GLY A 30 -0.18 -20.92 -7.35
N CYS A 31 0.68 -19.89 -7.41
CA CYS A 31 1.26 -19.44 -8.68
C CYS A 31 2.17 -20.51 -9.30
N ALA A 32 2.94 -21.23 -8.48
CA ALA A 32 3.78 -22.33 -8.97
C ALA A 32 2.95 -23.46 -9.58
N LYS A 33 1.71 -23.62 -9.14
CA LYS A 33 0.77 -24.60 -9.71
C LYS A 33 -0.05 -24.03 -10.87
N ASN A 34 0.31 -22.85 -11.37
CA ASN A 34 -0.36 -22.17 -12.48
C ASN A 34 -1.81 -21.75 -12.17
N TYR A 35 -2.15 -21.54 -10.91
CA TYR A 35 -3.45 -20.99 -10.56
C TYR A 35 -3.51 -19.50 -10.92
N LYS A 36 -4.66 -19.07 -11.42
CA LYS A 36 -4.96 -17.65 -11.61
C LYS A 36 -5.64 -17.17 -10.33
N ILE A 37 -5.00 -16.21 -9.66
CA ILE A 37 -5.42 -15.79 -8.33
C ILE A 37 -5.91 -14.35 -8.39
N VAL A 38 -7.09 -14.11 -7.83
CA VAL A 38 -7.66 -12.77 -7.64
C VAL A 38 -7.85 -12.55 -6.15
N LEU A 39 -7.27 -11.46 -5.63
CA LEU A 39 -7.46 -11.06 -4.25
C LEU A 39 -8.60 -10.04 -4.18
N LEU A 40 -9.53 -10.28 -3.27
CA LEU A 40 -10.72 -9.45 -3.14
C LEU A 40 -10.64 -8.59 -1.88
N GLY A 41 -10.86 -7.31 -2.05
CA GLY A 41 -10.94 -6.37 -0.94
C GLY A 41 -12.31 -5.69 -0.88
N ALA A 42 -12.61 -5.10 0.26
CA ALA A 42 -13.92 -4.48 0.50
C ALA A 42 -14.08 -3.10 -0.17
N MET A 43 -12.97 -2.41 -0.43
CA MET A 43 -13.03 -1.05 -0.96
C MET A 43 -12.98 -1.06 -2.48
N GLN A 44 -13.74 -0.16 -3.09
CA GLN A 44 -13.79 -0.02 -4.54
C GLN A 44 -12.46 0.42 -5.14
N GLU A 45 -11.84 1.45 -4.55
CA GLU A 45 -10.57 1.98 -5.03
C GLU A 45 -9.40 1.23 -4.40
N PRO A 46 -8.48 0.65 -5.22
CA PRO A 46 -7.36 -0.10 -4.66
C PRO A 46 -6.46 0.72 -3.72
N ILE A 47 -6.22 2.00 -4.01
CA ILE A 47 -5.36 2.82 -3.13
C ILE A 47 -5.99 3.12 -1.78
N ARG A 48 -7.26 2.78 -1.58
CA ARG A 48 -7.96 2.93 -0.31
C ARG A 48 -8.19 1.58 0.36
N CYS A 49 -7.44 0.57 -0.04
CA CYS A 49 -7.64 -0.80 0.41
C CYS A 49 -6.30 -1.47 0.70
N PRO A 50 -6.22 -2.29 1.75
CA PRO A 50 -5.01 -3.08 2.01
C PRO A 50 -4.56 -3.97 0.86
N ARG A 51 -5.46 -4.33 -0.07
CA ARG A 51 -5.07 -5.16 -1.21
C ARG A 51 -4.00 -4.51 -2.08
N ALA A 52 -3.95 -3.18 -2.15
CA ALA A 52 -2.89 -2.48 -2.89
C ALA A 52 -1.81 -1.94 -1.96
N ILE A 53 -2.21 -1.30 -0.87
CA ILE A 53 -1.28 -0.58 0.02
C ILE A 53 -0.42 -1.55 0.83
N LEU A 54 -0.95 -2.69 1.18
CA LEU A 54 -0.23 -3.72 1.93
C LEU A 54 0.18 -4.88 1.02
N LEU A 55 -0.79 -5.59 0.46
CA LEU A 55 -0.53 -6.83 -0.28
C LEU A 55 0.13 -6.56 -1.63
N GLY A 56 -0.40 -5.65 -2.43
CA GLY A 56 0.15 -5.36 -3.75
C GLY A 56 1.61 -4.92 -3.67
N ARG A 57 1.90 -4.02 -2.74
CA ARG A 57 3.27 -3.54 -2.52
C ARG A 57 4.21 -4.70 -2.17
N GLU A 58 3.80 -5.55 -1.25
CA GLU A 58 4.64 -6.65 -0.78
C GLU A 58 4.81 -7.74 -1.85
N LEU A 59 3.75 -8.03 -2.60
CA LEU A 59 3.81 -9.01 -3.68
C LEU A 59 4.76 -8.59 -4.79
N ILE A 60 4.80 -7.30 -5.13
CA ILE A 60 5.78 -6.78 -6.10
C ILE A 60 7.20 -7.04 -5.60
N LYS A 61 7.48 -6.78 -4.32
CA LYS A 61 8.80 -7.06 -3.73
C LYS A 61 9.17 -8.54 -3.81
N GLU A 62 8.17 -9.41 -3.73
CA GLU A 62 8.37 -10.86 -3.81
C GLU A 62 8.46 -11.37 -5.26
N GLY A 63 8.37 -10.49 -6.25
CA GLY A 63 8.52 -10.86 -7.66
C GLY A 63 7.25 -11.23 -8.38
N PHE A 64 6.08 -11.04 -7.77
CA PHE A 64 4.80 -11.31 -8.44
C PHE A 64 4.49 -10.24 -9.48
N ASN A 65 3.78 -10.65 -10.54
CA ASN A 65 3.19 -9.73 -11.48
C ASN A 65 1.79 -9.36 -10.96
N VAL A 66 1.65 -8.15 -10.46
CA VAL A 66 0.41 -7.70 -9.82
C VAL A 66 -0.30 -6.69 -10.71
N LYS A 67 -1.59 -6.93 -10.96
CA LYS A 67 -2.45 -5.97 -11.65
C LYS A 67 -3.71 -5.77 -10.83
N HIS A 68 -4.19 -4.54 -10.83
CA HIS A 68 -5.38 -4.15 -10.08
C HIS A 68 -6.53 -3.94 -11.02
N ILE A 69 -7.66 -4.57 -10.70
CA ILE A 69 -8.90 -4.38 -11.47
C ILE A 69 -9.57 -3.11 -10.91
N MET A 70 -9.70 -2.11 -11.77
CA MET A 70 -10.30 -0.84 -11.39
C MET A 70 -11.82 -0.91 -11.49
N HIS A 71 -12.48 0.13 -10.98
CA HIS A 71 -13.95 0.16 -10.92
C HIS A 71 -14.62 -0.07 -12.28
N GLU A 72 -14.03 0.49 -13.33
CA GLU A 72 -14.60 0.37 -14.68
C GLU A 72 -14.11 -0.86 -15.44
N GLY A 73 -13.36 -1.73 -14.78
CA GLY A 73 -12.89 -2.98 -15.36
C GLY A 73 -11.52 -2.92 -16.02
N ASP A 74 -10.93 -1.73 -16.15
CA ASP A 74 -9.57 -1.60 -16.67
C ASP A 74 -8.55 -2.11 -15.64
N LEU A 75 -7.36 -2.42 -16.11
CA LEU A 75 -6.28 -2.92 -15.27
C LEU A 75 -5.20 -1.85 -15.08
N LYS A 76 -4.69 -1.74 -13.85
CA LYS A 76 -3.56 -0.87 -13.56
C LYS A 76 -2.48 -1.64 -12.81
N THR A 77 -1.23 -1.28 -13.07
CA THR A 77 -0.08 -1.83 -12.36
C THR A 77 0.06 -1.17 -10.99
N GLN A 78 0.89 -1.76 -10.14
CA GLN A 78 1.23 -1.14 -8.86
C GLN A 78 1.90 0.21 -9.07
N ASP A 79 2.77 0.33 -10.09
CA ASP A 79 3.43 1.60 -10.41
C ASP A 79 2.43 2.70 -10.76
N GLU A 80 1.39 2.36 -11.51
CA GLU A 80 0.33 3.31 -11.84
C GLU A 80 -0.45 3.73 -10.60
N LEU A 81 -0.66 2.81 -9.63
CA LEU A 81 -1.27 3.16 -8.36
C LEU A 81 -0.36 4.06 -7.52
N GLU A 82 0.95 3.86 -7.61
CA GLU A 82 1.90 4.74 -6.92
C GLU A 82 1.83 6.17 -7.46
N GLU A 83 1.60 6.34 -8.77
CA GLU A 83 1.32 7.66 -9.33
C GLU A 83 0.06 8.28 -8.72
N GLN A 84 -1.00 7.48 -8.55
CA GLN A 84 -2.21 7.97 -7.89
C GLN A 84 -1.96 8.38 -6.44
N LEU A 85 -1.11 7.64 -5.72
CA LEU A 85 -0.73 8.00 -4.37
C LEU A 85 0.03 9.32 -4.32
N LEU A 86 0.95 9.52 -5.26
CA LEU A 86 1.68 10.78 -5.36
C LEU A 86 0.74 11.95 -5.65
N GLU A 87 -0.22 11.77 -6.54
CA GLU A 87 -1.21 12.80 -6.83
C GLU A 87 -2.05 13.11 -5.60
N LYS A 88 -2.44 12.09 -4.83
CA LYS A 88 -3.29 12.25 -3.66
C LYS A 88 -2.58 12.97 -2.51
N TYR A 89 -1.33 12.61 -2.23
CA TYR A 89 -0.62 13.10 -1.05
C TYR A 89 0.40 14.19 -1.35
N PHE A 90 0.76 14.36 -2.61
CA PHE A 90 1.74 15.36 -3.05
C PHE A 90 1.23 16.11 -4.28
N GLU A 91 -0.02 16.59 -4.23
CA GLU A 91 -0.62 17.36 -5.32
C GLU A 91 0.22 18.56 -5.72
N GLU A 92 0.86 19.18 -4.74
CA GLU A 92 1.68 20.36 -4.92
C GLU A 92 3.17 20.01 -5.05
N ARG A 93 3.47 18.82 -5.53
CA ARG A 93 4.88 18.40 -5.65
C ARG A 93 5.70 19.31 -6.56
N ASN A 94 5.06 20.07 -7.45
CA ASN A 94 5.74 21.09 -8.23
C ASN A 94 6.19 22.26 -7.35
N GLN A 95 5.44 22.60 -6.31
CA GLN A 95 5.87 23.57 -5.31
C GLN A 95 6.95 22.99 -4.40
N LEU A 96 6.85 21.71 -4.08
CA LEU A 96 7.90 20.99 -3.38
C LEU A 96 9.21 20.99 -4.19
N THR A 97 9.12 21.03 -5.51
CA THR A 97 10.28 21.16 -6.39
C THR A 97 11.00 22.49 -6.17
N MET A 98 10.26 23.55 -5.84
CA MET A 98 10.89 24.82 -5.48
C MET A 98 11.66 24.71 -4.16
N ASP A 99 11.08 24.02 -3.17
CA ASP A 99 11.78 23.71 -1.94
C ASP A 99 12.98 22.79 -2.20
N SER A 100 12.88 21.93 -3.19
CA SER A 100 13.97 21.07 -3.64
C SER A 100 15.17 21.87 -4.11
N LEU A 101 14.94 22.96 -4.82
CA LEU A 101 15.99 23.86 -5.28
C LEU A 101 16.69 24.55 -4.11
N LEU A 102 16.06 24.57 -2.94
CA LEU A 102 16.63 25.13 -1.71
C LEU A 102 17.34 24.07 -0.86
N GLY A 103 17.49 22.85 -1.36
CA GLY A 103 18.26 21.79 -0.71
C GLY A 103 17.47 20.83 0.17
N ASN A 104 16.14 20.89 0.16
CA ASN A 104 15.27 20.00 0.94
C ASN A 104 14.51 19.02 0.06
N ALA A 105 15.18 18.51 -1.00
CA ALA A 105 14.54 17.64 -1.98
C ALA A 105 14.22 16.28 -1.37
N MET A 106 12.93 15.93 -1.34
CA MET A 106 12.55 14.52 -1.23
C MET A 106 12.69 13.89 -2.61
N SER A 107 13.35 12.74 -2.70
CA SER A 107 13.39 11.97 -3.93
C SER A 107 11.99 11.43 -4.23
N ARG A 108 11.77 11.04 -5.49
CA ARG A 108 10.52 10.38 -5.87
C ARG A 108 10.28 9.13 -5.02
N GLU A 109 11.33 8.35 -4.76
CA GLU A 109 11.23 7.14 -3.94
C GLU A 109 10.81 7.47 -2.51
N ASP A 110 11.34 8.53 -1.93
CA ASP A 110 10.97 8.96 -0.58
C ASP A 110 9.52 9.44 -0.54
N MET A 111 9.06 10.15 -1.56
CA MET A 111 7.66 10.56 -1.68
C MET A 111 6.73 9.36 -1.79
N ILE A 112 7.11 8.34 -2.54
CA ILE A 112 6.34 7.11 -2.65
C ILE A 112 6.25 6.41 -1.30
N LYS A 113 7.37 6.26 -0.60
CA LYS A 113 7.38 5.65 0.74
C LYS A 113 6.49 6.42 1.71
N GLU A 114 6.57 7.74 1.70
CA GLU A 114 5.74 8.58 2.56
C GLU A 114 4.27 8.45 2.20
N SER A 115 3.96 8.36 0.91
CA SER A 115 2.58 8.16 0.43
C SER A 115 1.99 6.85 0.96
N TYR A 116 2.77 5.77 0.97
CA TYR A 116 2.32 4.51 1.56
C TYR A 116 2.07 4.62 3.06
N LYS A 117 2.91 5.35 3.78
CA LYS A 117 2.70 5.60 5.21
C LYS A 117 1.42 6.39 5.46
N LEU A 118 1.19 7.43 4.68
CA LEU A 118 -0.02 8.25 4.80
C LEU A 118 -1.27 7.43 4.45
N ALA A 119 -1.21 6.61 3.41
CA ALA A 119 -2.30 5.71 3.05
C ALA A 119 -2.57 4.69 4.16
N ASN A 120 -1.51 4.12 4.74
CA ASN A 120 -1.64 3.19 5.86
C ASN A 120 -2.33 3.86 7.05
N LYS A 121 -1.94 5.08 7.38
CA LYS A 121 -2.56 5.82 8.47
C LYS A 121 -4.05 6.04 8.22
N GLU A 122 -4.43 6.31 6.98
CA GLU A 122 -5.81 6.58 6.59
C GLU A 122 -6.67 5.32 6.63
N ILE A 123 -6.16 4.17 6.16
CA ILE A 123 -6.95 2.96 5.98
C ILE A 123 -6.69 1.86 7.00
N GLY A 124 -5.64 1.98 7.83
CA GLY A 124 -5.31 0.97 8.83
C GLY A 124 -6.42 0.82 9.85
N TYR A 125 -6.71 -0.44 10.23
CA TYR A 125 -7.70 -0.72 11.26
C TYR A 125 -7.30 -0.04 12.57
N ARG A 126 -8.27 0.57 13.25
CA ARG A 126 -8.03 1.29 14.49
C ARG A 126 -8.58 0.53 15.68
N ILE A 127 -7.90 0.63 16.81
CA ILE A 127 -8.36 0.02 18.05
C ILE A 127 -9.57 0.80 18.55
N GLU A 128 -10.71 0.12 18.64
CA GLU A 128 -12.00 0.74 18.93
C GLU A 128 -12.03 1.46 20.27
N LYS A 129 -11.42 0.86 21.28
CA LYS A 129 -11.40 1.46 22.63
C LYS A 129 -10.68 2.80 22.70
N LEU A 130 -9.82 3.10 21.72
CA LEU A 130 -9.14 4.40 21.65
C LEU A 130 -10.05 5.47 21.07
N LYS A 131 -11.06 5.07 20.32
CA LYS A 131 -12.04 6.00 19.75
C LYS A 131 -13.03 6.53 20.79
N ASN A 132 -13.23 5.76 21.85
CA ASN A 132 -14.24 6.04 22.86
C ASN A 132 -13.70 6.80 24.08
N LYS A 133 -12.50 7.33 23.96
CA LYS A 133 -11.88 8.08 25.05
C LYS A 133 -11.79 9.57 24.79
#